data_a1c855860d75a94cde0a79745a4adf08
#
_entry.id   a1c855860d75a94cde0a79745a4adf08
#
_cell.length_a   1.000
_cell.length_b   1.000
_cell.length_c   1.000
_cell.angle_alpha   90.00
_cell.angle_beta   90.00
_cell.angle_gamma   90.00
#
_symmetry.space_group_name_H-M   'P 1'
#
loop_
_entity.id
_entity.type
_entity.pdbx_description
1 polymer ?
#
loop_
_entity_poly.entity_id
_entity_poly.type
_entity_poly.pdbx_seq_one_letter_code
_entity_poly.pdbx_strand_id
1 'polypeptide(L)'
;MISHEEYKKALKQFHKLSDRHILVAETDMSYSDIQKVVKLSDKIRKAGNELVGLMRKNYDHLMRTKRYRKLLKLYGSTEDKKKRKYFAGQLNEMQKQYDVTWDFCRKSMIFIGKKYNVDAVFALTKAEDVWHGMEKCLYGNGNILHFSKYGDLPCIRAKQMNRGIPIFVKDNKLQFKLGRTVFGIKINDRFQTDEVNAMLDYLAEPEIINNKAVQALMDEAYCIDTYRPCYATLVPRMIRGKYRVYLHLTIEGKAKPKYDKHGSPRHKYGKGMIGADIGT
;
A
#
# COMPACT_ATOMS: atom_id res chain seq x y z
N MET A 1 -14.47 6.75 33.44
CA MET A 1 -14.61 7.21 32.04
C MET A 1 -13.21 7.43 31.49
N ILE A 2 -12.91 6.83 30.35
CA ILE A 2 -11.61 7.00 29.68
C ILE A 2 -11.58 8.41 29.05
N SER A 3 -10.45 9.10 29.15
CA SER A 3 -10.30 10.39 28.49
C SER A 3 -10.27 10.22 26.97
N HIS A 4 -10.62 11.26 26.22
CA HIS A 4 -10.62 11.24 24.75
C HIS A 4 -9.22 10.91 24.16
N GLU A 5 -8.15 11.33 24.84
CA GLU A 5 -6.78 11.03 24.41
C GLU A 5 -6.41 9.56 24.66
N GLU A 6 -6.80 9.01 25.79
CA GLU A 6 -6.59 7.58 26.10
C GLU A 6 -7.36 6.71 25.13
N TYR A 7 -8.62 7.07 24.82
CA TYR A 7 -9.40 6.40 23.79
C TYR A 7 -8.69 6.38 22.44
N LYS A 8 -8.21 7.54 21.98
CA LYS A 8 -7.46 7.61 20.71
C LYS A 8 -6.18 6.78 20.71
N LYS A 9 -5.46 6.73 21.84
CA LYS A 9 -4.26 5.90 21.97
C LYS A 9 -4.63 4.41 21.92
N ALA A 10 -5.66 3.99 22.65
CA ALA A 10 -6.14 2.61 22.64
C ALA A 10 -6.62 2.18 21.25
N LEU A 11 -7.43 3.01 20.59
CA LEU A 11 -7.89 2.74 19.22
C LEU A 11 -6.72 2.62 18.23
N LYS A 12 -5.71 3.48 18.33
CA LYS A 12 -4.50 3.40 17.50
C LYS A 12 -3.70 2.12 17.77
N GLN A 13 -3.60 1.71 19.03
CA GLN A 13 -2.97 0.45 19.42
C GLN A 13 -3.75 -0.75 18.89
N PHE A 14 -5.06 -0.76 19.02
CA PHE A 14 -5.94 -1.77 18.46
C PHE A 14 -5.71 -1.93 16.96
N HIS A 15 -5.75 -0.85 16.18
CA HIS A 15 -5.51 -0.88 14.74
C HIS A 15 -4.09 -1.32 14.35
N LYS A 16 -3.11 -1.17 15.24
CA LYS A 16 -1.75 -1.65 15.02
C LYS A 16 -1.63 -3.16 15.26
N LEU A 17 -2.38 -3.70 16.18
CA LEU A 17 -2.37 -5.11 16.57
C LEU A 17 -3.31 -5.97 15.71
N SER A 18 -4.28 -5.36 15.07
CA SER A 18 -5.27 -6.07 14.25
C SER A 18 -4.65 -6.69 13.00
N ASP A 19 -5.08 -7.91 12.71
CA ASP A 19 -4.74 -8.59 11.45
C ASP A 19 -5.23 -7.81 10.24
N ARG A 20 -4.64 -8.06 9.08
CA ARG A 20 -5.07 -7.48 7.81
C ARG A 20 -5.08 -8.51 6.73
N HIS A 21 -6.11 -8.46 5.89
CA HIS A 21 -6.22 -9.28 4.71
C HIS A 21 -6.70 -8.45 3.51
N ILE A 22 -6.73 -9.06 2.33
CA ILE A 22 -7.11 -8.38 1.10
C ILE A 22 -8.31 -9.07 0.51
N LEU A 23 -9.43 -8.36 0.36
CA LEU A 23 -10.54 -8.74 -0.49
C LEU A 23 -10.21 -8.38 -1.94
N VAL A 24 -10.28 -9.35 -2.83
CA VAL A 24 -10.08 -9.15 -4.27
C VAL A 24 -11.41 -9.34 -4.98
N ALA A 25 -11.94 -8.30 -5.60
CA ALA A 25 -13.18 -8.35 -6.36
C ALA A 25 -12.99 -7.76 -7.76
N GLU A 26 -13.62 -8.36 -8.76
CA GLU A 26 -13.70 -7.75 -10.10
C GLU A 26 -14.62 -6.52 -10.05
N THR A 27 -14.26 -5.45 -10.73
CA THR A 27 -15.09 -4.25 -10.82
C THR A 27 -16.17 -4.40 -11.90
N ASP A 28 -17.26 -3.65 -11.76
CA ASP A 28 -18.34 -3.58 -12.75
C ASP A 28 -18.11 -2.53 -13.85
N MET A 29 -16.88 -2.04 -13.97
CA MET A 29 -16.50 -1.01 -14.94
C MET A 29 -16.85 -1.38 -16.36
N SER A 30 -17.34 -0.40 -17.12
CA SER A 30 -17.52 -0.51 -18.57
C SER A 30 -16.17 -0.66 -19.29
N TYR A 31 -16.16 -1.14 -20.52
CA TYR A 31 -14.94 -1.23 -21.32
C TYR A 31 -14.23 0.11 -21.46
N SER A 32 -14.97 1.20 -21.67
CA SER A 32 -14.38 2.56 -21.77
C SER A 32 -13.71 3.00 -20.46
N ASP A 33 -14.27 2.65 -19.31
CA ASP A 33 -13.70 3.00 -18.01
C ASP A 33 -12.46 2.15 -17.70
N ILE A 34 -12.48 0.86 -18.05
CA ILE A 34 -11.30 -0.01 -17.99
C ILE A 34 -10.15 0.60 -18.80
N GLN A 35 -10.43 1.09 -20.03
CA GLN A 35 -9.39 1.76 -20.84
C GLN A 35 -8.85 3.04 -20.19
N LYS A 36 -9.67 3.81 -19.48
CA LYS A 36 -9.21 4.98 -18.70
C LYS A 36 -8.27 4.55 -17.56
N VAL A 37 -8.59 3.46 -16.86
CA VAL A 37 -7.74 2.90 -15.79
C VAL A 37 -6.42 2.41 -16.37
N VAL A 38 -6.42 1.69 -17.49
CA VAL A 38 -5.21 1.23 -18.18
C VAL A 38 -4.33 2.42 -18.60
N LYS A 39 -4.92 3.46 -19.18
CA LYS A 39 -4.21 4.69 -19.55
C LYS A 39 -3.61 5.40 -18.32
N LEU A 40 -4.35 5.46 -17.21
CA LEU A 40 -3.83 6.04 -15.96
C LEU A 40 -2.68 5.22 -15.40
N SER A 41 -2.78 3.89 -15.42
CA SER A 41 -1.69 3.00 -14.99
C SER A 41 -0.43 3.20 -15.85
N ASP A 42 -0.55 3.33 -17.19
CA ASP A 42 0.58 3.63 -18.06
C ASP A 42 1.21 5.01 -17.78
N LYS A 43 0.40 6.02 -17.50
CA LYS A 43 0.90 7.35 -17.06
C LYS A 43 1.70 7.24 -15.77
N ILE A 44 1.22 6.48 -14.78
CA ILE A 44 1.93 6.24 -13.52
C ILE A 44 3.24 5.49 -13.76
N ARG A 45 3.25 4.51 -14.69
CA ARG A 45 4.46 3.80 -15.10
C ARG A 45 5.50 4.76 -15.69
N LYS A 46 5.09 5.60 -16.65
CA LYS A 46 5.97 6.60 -17.30
C LYS A 46 6.53 7.58 -16.28
N ALA A 47 5.68 8.13 -15.42
CA ALA A 47 6.10 9.05 -14.37
C ALA A 47 7.06 8.37 -13.37
N GLY A 48 6.76 7.13 -12.97
CA GLY A 48 7.63 6.33 -12.11
C GLY A 48 8.99 6.06 -12.75
N ASN A 49 9.04 5.74 -14.03
CA ASN A 49 10.29 5.50 -14.74
C ASN A 49 11.15 6.79 -14.85
N GLU A 50 10.53 7.95 -15.09
CA GLU A 50 11.26 9.23 -15.08
C GLU A 50 11.87 9.49 -13.69
N LEU A 51 11.12 9.25 -12.62
CA LEU A 51 11.64 9.36 -11.25
C LEU A 51 12.77 8.35 -10.98
N VAL A 52 12.63 7.09 -11.40
CA VAL A 52 13.69 6.07 -11.29
C VAL A 52 14.97 6.55 -11.99
N GLY A 53 14.87 7.10 -13.21
CA GLY A 53 16.01 7.63 -13.94
C GLY A 53 16.72 8.75 -13.18
N LEU A 54 15.96 9.69 -12.62
CA LEU A 54 16.48 10.79 -11.81
C LEU A 54 17.18 10.27 -10.55
N MET A 55 16.52 9.40 -9.78
CA MET A 55 17.07 8.83 -8.55
C MET A 55 18.31 7.97 -8.80
N ARG A 56 18.35 7.20 -9.89
CA ARG A 56 19.54 6.43 -10.29
C ARG A 56 20.73 7.35 -10.59
N LYS A 57 20.51 8.39 -11.38
CA LYS A 57 21.55 9.37 -11.69
C LYS A 57 22.17 9.96 -10.41
N ASN A 58 21.34 10.39 -9.49
CA ASN A 58 21.78 10.98 -8.21
C ASN A 58 22.53 9.95 -7.36
N TYR A 59 22.00 8.73 -7.25
CA TYR A 59 22.63 7.63 -6.54
C TYR A 59 24.00 7.26 -7.15
N ASP A 60 24.11 7.17 -8.47
CA ASP A 60 25.37 6.88 -9.16
C ASP A 60 26.42 7.96 -8.87
N HIS A 61 26.01 9.23 -8.86
CA HIS A 61 26.92 10.34 -8.49
C HIS A 61 27.38 10.22 -7.04
N LEU A 62 26.48 9.93 -6.10
CA LEU A 62 26.80 9.70 -4.70
C LEU A 62 27.79 8.54 -4.54
N MET A 63 27.53 7.40 -5.20
CA MET A 63 28.37 6.19 -5.09
C MET A 63 29.75 6.35 -5.75
N ARG A 64 29.93 7.25 -6.71
CA ARG A 64 31.26 7.59 -7.26
C ARG A 64 32.12 8.38 -6.29
N THR A 65 31.56 8.99 -5.25
CA THR A 65 32.28 9.83 -4.30
C THR A 65 33.15 8.95 -3.37
N LYS A 66 34.47 9.15 -3.41
CA LYS A 66 35.43 8.40 -2.58
C LYS A 66 35.10 8.51 -1.08
N ARG A 67 34.72 9.72 -0.64
CA ARG A 67 34.33 9.98 0.78
C ARG A 67 33.12 9.13 1.20
N TYR A 68 32.07 9.05 0.37
CA TYR A 68 30.87 8.28 0.69
C TYR A 68 31.20 6.79 0.83
N ARG A 69 31.96 6.22 -0.12
CA ARG A 69 32.38 4.80 -0.06
C ARG A 69 33.24 4.50 1.17
N LYS A 70 34.12 5.43 1.57
CA LYS A 70 34.93 5.28 2.79
C LYS A 70 34.05 5.29 4.05
N LEU A 71 33.06 6.21 4.12
CA LEU A 71 32.12 6.28 5.23
C LEU A 71 31.23 5.03 5.33
N LEU A 72 30.76 4.48 4.20
CA LEU A 72 30.00 3.21 4.18
C LEU A 72 30.83 2.06 4.78
N LYS A 73 32.10 1.92 4.40
CA LYS A 73 32.99 0.89 4.97
C LYS A 73 33.18 1.07 6.48
N LEU A 74 33.42 2.30 6.93
CA LEU A 74 33.58 2.64 8.36
C LEU A 74 32.29 2.36 9.13
N TYR A 75 31.13 2.71 8.58
CA TYR A 75 29.82 2.43 9.19
C TYR A 75 29.58 0.92 9.35
N GLY A 76 29.92 0.13 8.32
CA GLY A 76 29.75 -1.32 8.34
C GLY A 76 30.71 -2.06 9.28
N SER A 77 31.94 -1.56 9.44
CA SER A 77 32.98 -2.19 10.27
C SER A 77 32.99 -1.73 11.74
N THR A 78 32.19 -0.73 12.12
CA THR A 78 32.21 -0.15 13.46
C THR A 78 31.15 -0.78 14.36
N GLU A 79 31.56 -1.39 15.46
CA GLU A 79 30.69 -1.93 16.53
C GLU A 79 30.28 -0.84 17.56
N ASP A 80 31.11 0.19 17.75
CA ASP A 80 30.83 1.30 18.66
C ASP A 80 29.59 2.09 18.22
N LYS A 81 28.55 2.06 19.04
CA LYS A 81 27.26 2.73 18.76
C LYS A 81 27.40 4.25 18.56
N LYS A 82 28.31 4.92 19.28
CA LYS A 82 28.52 6.37 19.16
C LYS A 82 29.18 6.72 17.83
N LYS A 83 30.24 6.02 17.45
CA LYS A 83 30.93 6.17 16.16
C LYS A 83 29.98 5.80 15.00
N ARG A 84 29.22 4.74 15.14
CA ARG A 84 28.24 4.33 14.13
C ARG A 84 27.19 5.40 13.90
N LYS A 85 26.66 6.01 14.97
CA LYS A 85 25.72 7.14 14.88
C LYS A 85 26.34 8.35 14.18
N TYR A 86 27.61 8.66 14.49
CA TYR A 86 28.36 9.74 13.82
C TYR A 86 28.50 9.48 12.31
N PHE A 87 28.92 8.27 11.90
CA PHE A 87 29.05 7.93 10.48
C PHE A 87 27.70 7.94 9.77
N ALA A 88 26.63 7.46 10.40
CA ALA A 88 25.28 7.56 9.85
C ALA A 88 24.86 9.01 9.58
N GLY A 89 25.19 9.95 10.51
CA GLY A 89 24.95 11.37 10.29
C GLY A 89 25.70 11.92 9.08
N GLN A 90 26.99 11.57 8.92
CA GLN A 90 27.79 11.99 7.76
C GLN A 90 27.28 11.40 6.44
N LEU A 91 26.83 10.15 6.44
CA LEU A 91 26.19 9.52 5.27
C LEU A 91 24.90 10.23 4.88
N ASN A 92 24.04 10.55 5.87
CA ASN A 92 22.78 11.26 5.63
C ASN A 92 23.02 12.67 5.06
N GLU A 93 24.03 13.40 5.55
CA GLU A 93 24.37 14.72 4.99
C GLU A 93 24.83 14.61 3.53
N MET A 94 25.64 13.61 3.20
CA MET A 94 26.02 13.38 1.80
C MET A 94 24.83 12.96 0.93
N GLN A 95 23.92 12.13 1.44
CA GLN A 95 22.69 11.78 0.71
C GLN A 95 21.83 13.02 0.43
N LYS A 96 21.74 13.97 1.35
CA LYS A 96 21.08 15.27 1.14
C LYS A 96 21.77 16.10 0.08
N GLN A 97 23.11 16.21 0.10
CA GLN A 97 23.89 16.97 -0.88
C GLN A 97 23.75 16.44 -2.31
N TYR A 98 23.49 15.14 -2.47
CA TYR A 98 23.32 14.49 -3.76
C TYR A 98 21.86 14.22 -4.12
N ASP A 99 20.92 14.78 -3.39
CA ASP A 99 19.48 14.62 -3.62
C ASP A 99 19.01 13.15 -3.61
N VAL A 100 19.62 12.31 -2.76
CA VAL A 100 19.23 10.92 -2.54
C VAL A 100 18.49 10.82 -1.21
N THR A 101 17.31 11.45 -1.15
CA THR A 101 16.45 11.50 0.05
C THR A 101 14.99 11.27 -0.31
N TRP A 102 14.21 10.82 0.69
CA TRP A 102 12.77 10.71 0.54
C TRP A 102 12.11 12.05 0.16
N ASP A 103 12.53 13.15 0.78
CA ASP A 103 11.94 14.46 0.51
C ASP A 103 12.17 14.91 -0.94
N PHE A 104 13.37 14.71 -1.47
CA PHE A 104 13.67 14.96 -2.88
C PHE A 104 12.85 14.05 -3.81
N CYS A 105 12.81 12.74 -3.53
CA CYS A 105 12.04 11.77 -4.29
C CYS A 105 10.55 12.17 -4.35
N ARG A 106 9.96 12.52 -3.22
CA ARG A 106 8.58 12.94 -3.10
C ARG A 106 8.27 14.23 -3.86
N LYS A 107 9.11 15.28 -3.68
CA LYS A 107 8.96 16.57 -4.36
C LYS A 107 9.09 16.42 -5.88
N SER A 108 10.10 15.68 -6.33
CA SER A 108 10.29 15.39 -7.76
C SER A 108 9.11 14.66 -8.36
N MET A 109 8.56 13.66 -7.66
CA MET A 109 7.40 12.93 -8.16
C MET A 109 6.13 13.77 -8.26
N ILE A 110 5.91 14.73 -7.38
CA ILE A 110 4.78 15.67 -7.49
C ILE A 110 4.91 16.50 -8.78
N PHE A 111 6.11 16.97 -9.08
CA PHE A 111 6.37 17.71 -10.30
C PHE A 111 6.22 16.84 -11.57
N ILE A 112 6.83 15.67 -11.56
CA ILE A 112 6.73 14.68 -12.65
C ILE A 112 5.27 14.25 -12.85
N GLY A 113 4.54 13.99 -11.76
CA GLY A 113 3.12 13.63 -11.81
C GLY A 113 2.26 14.66 -12.53
N LYS A 114 2.48 15.95 -12.30
CA LYS A 114 1.81 17.04 -13.04
C LYS A 114 2.08 16.97 -14.53
N LYS A 115 3.33 16.73 -14.94
CA LYS A 115 3.73 16.57 -16.35
C LYS A 115 2.96 15.45 -17.07
N TYR A 116 2.71 14.33 -16.37
CA TYR A 116 1.96 13.19 -16.91
C TYR A 116 0.46 13.25 -16.63
N ASN A 117 -0.03 14.31 -15.98
CA ASN A 117 -1.42 14.43 -15.56
C ASN A 117 -1.85 13.24 -14.69
N VAL A 118 -1.05 12.97 -13.65
CA VAL A 118 -1.31 11.96 -12.60
C VAL A 118 -1.66 12.70 -11.31
N ASP A 119 -2.77 12.30 -10.68
CA ASP A 119 -3.18 12.85 -9.40
C ASP A 119 -2.08 12.68 -8.33
N ALA A 120 -1.91 13.70 -7.48
CA ALA A 120 -0.87 13.73 -6.45
C ALA A 120 -0.93 12.52 -5.49
N VAL A 121 -2.13 12.00 -5.21
CA VAL A 121 -2.31 10.82 -4.35
C VAL A 121 -1.65 9.59 -4.96
N PHE A 122 -1.86 9.35 -6.27
CA PHE A 122 -1.24 8.22 -6.96
C PHE A 122 0.25 8.45 -7.24
N ALA A 123 0.63 9.69 -7.53
CA ALA A 123 2.03 10.06 -7.69
C ALA A 123 2.82 9.80 -6.42
N LEU A 124 2.32 10.22 -5.25
CA LEU A 124 2.99 10.00 -3.97
C LEU A 124 3.14 8.52 -3.62
N THR A 125 2.11 7.70 -3.87
CA THR A 125 2.25 6.24 -3.66
C THR A 125 3.29 5.61 -4.58
N LYS A 126 3.40 6.10 -5.82
CA LYS A 126 4.46 5.64 -6.73
C LYS A 126 5.85 6.12 -6.29
N ALA A 127 5.97 7.33 -5.73
CA ALA A 127 7.23 7.81 -5.14
C ALA A 127 7.70 6.90 -4.00
N GLU A 128 6.79 6.40 -3.17
CA GLU A 128 7.15 5.47 -2.10
C GLU A 128 7.66 4.14 -2.63
N ASP A 129 7.06 3.59 -3.69
CA ASP A 129 7.56 2.36 -4.31
C ASP A 129 9.00 2.55 -4.83
N VAL A 130 9.28 3.70 -5.46
CA VAL A 130 10.64 4.04 -5.93
C VAL A 130 11.58 4.24 -4.76
N TRP A 131 11.14 4.92 -3.69
CA TRP A 131 11.94 5.14 -2.50
C TRP A 131 12.28 3.85 -1.77
N HIS A 132 11.34 2.93 -1.59
CA HIS A 132 11.62 1.61 -1.02
C HIS A 132 12.65 0.82 -1.84
N GLY A 133 12.62 0.96 -3.16
CA GLY A 133 13.69 0.42 -4.02
C GLY A 133 15.03 1.09 -3.74
N MET A 134 15.06 2.42 -3.56
CA MET A 134 16.26 3.18 -3.23
C MET A 134 16.80 2.82 -1.83
N GLU A 135 15.94 2.65 -0.84
CA GLU A 135 16.35 2.20 0.50
C GLU A 135 17.04 0.85 0.46
N LYS A 136 16.57 -0.08 -0.38
CA LYS A 136 17.25 -1.37 -0.60
C LYS A 136 18.65 -1.17 -1.20
N CYS A 137 18.83 -0.22 -2.11
CA CYS A 137 20.15 0.12 -2.67
C CYS A 137 21.07 0.79 -1.64
N LEU A 138 20.53 1.64 -0.77
CA LEU A 138 21.29 2.38 0.24
C LEU A 138 21.67 1.54 1.46
N TYR A 139 20.76 0.70 1.94
CA TYR A 139 20.87 0.04 3.25
C TYR A 139 20.66 -1.47 3.23
N GLY A 140 20.29 -2.04 2.10
CA GLY A 140 19.95 -3.45 1.95
C GLY A 140 20.81 -4.16 0.90
N ASN A 141 20.27 -5.20 0.32
CA ASN A 141 20.94 -6.05 -0.66
C ASN A 141 20.60 -5.66 -2.12
N GLY A 142 19.97 -4.50 -2.34
CA GLY A 142 19.63 -4.04 -3.68
C GLY A 142 20.85 -3.40 -4.37
N ASN A 143 21.07 -3.75 -5.64
CA ASN A 143 22.19 -3.19 -6.41
C ASN A 143 21.76 -2.02 -7.30
N ILE A 144 20.51 -2.03 -7.80
CA ILE A 144 20.03 -1.05 -8.76
C ILE A 144 18.51 -0.89 -8.68
N LEU A 145 18.02 0.33 -8.93
CA LEU A 145 16.60 0.57 -9.18
C LEU A 145 16.21 0.08 -10.57
N HIS A 146 15.08 -0.61 -10.69
CA HIS A 146 14.60 -1.12 -11.96
C HIS A 146 13.52 -0.23 -12.56
N PHE A 147 13.55 -0.07 -13.89
CA PHE A 147 12.45 0.52 -14.64
C PHE A 147 11.33 -0.51 -14.82
N SER A 148 10.09 -0.06 -14.77
CA SER A 148 8.96 -0.87 -15.21
C SER A 148 9.00 -1.02 -16.73
N LYS A 149 8.82 -2.26 -17.23
CA LYS A 149 8.85 -2.56 -18.67
C LYS A 149 7.69 -1.90 -19.42
N TYR A 150 7.84 -1.74 -20.73
CA TYR A 150 6.72 -1.35 -21.57
C TYR A 150 5.62 -2.43 -21.51
N GLY A 151 4.37 -2.01 -21.35
CA GLY A 151 3.25 -2.93 -21.19
C GLY A 151 2.97 -3.35 -19.74
N ASP A 152 3.90 -3.16 -18.81
CA ASP A 152 3.60 -3.33 -17.39
C ASP A 152 2.52 -2.32 -16.97
N LEU A 153 1.51 -2.81 -16.26
CA LEU A 153 0.42 -2.02 -15.73
C LEU A 153 0.55 -1.96 -14.20
N PRO A 154 1.28 -0.97 -13.64
CA PRO A 154 1.37 -0.85 -12.19
C PRO A 154 0.00 -0.63 -11.56
N CYS A 155 -0.14 -1.14 -10.35
CA CYS A 155 -1.35 -0.93 -9.56
C CYS A 155 -1.55 0.56 -9.27
N ILE A 156 -2.80 1.00 -9.30
CA ILE A 156 -3.20 2.35 -8.89
C ILE A 156 -3.63 2.26 -7.44
N ARG A 157 -2.76 2.70 -6.53
CA ARG A 157 -2.96 2.56 -5.09
C ARG A 157 -3.27 3.90 -4.44
N ALA A 158 -4.27 3.91 -3.56
CA ALA A 158 -4.58 5.03 -2.67
C ALA A 158 -4.40 4.57 -1.22
N LYS A 159 -3.54 5.24 -0.44
CA LYS A 159 -3.24 4.87 0.95
C LYS A 159 -4.29 5.31 1.96
N GLN A 160 -5.23 6.12 1.57
CA GLN A 160 -6.27 6.65 2.43
C GLN A 160 -7.65 6.30 1.85
N MET A 161 -8.53 5.82 2.72
CA MET A 161 -9.89 5.43 2.33
C MET A 161 -10.68 6.58 1.69
N ASN A 162 -10.37 7.83 2.04
CA ASN A 162 -11.14 9.01 1.61
C ASN A 162 -10.52 9.75 0.42
N ARG A 163 -9.35 9.32 -0.08
CA ARG A 163 -8.62 10.02 -1.14
C ARG A 163 -8.18 9.06 -2.24
N GLY A 164 -8.29 9.51 -3.47
CA GLY A 164 -7.89 8.77 -4.67
C GLY A 164 -8.91 7.71 -5.08
N ILE A 165 -9.18 6.73 -4.23
CA ILE A 165 -10.18 5.67 -4.44
C ILE A 165 -11.05 5.56 -3.18
N PRO A 166 -11.95 6.54 -2.92
CA PRO A 166 -12.86 6.48 -1.79
C PRO A 166 -13.79 5.27 -1.88
N ILE A 167 -13.96 4.59 -0.72
CA ILE A 167 -14.88 3.47 -0.56
C ILE A 167 -16.07 3.97 0.27
N PHE A 168 -17.27 3.63 -0.12
CA PHE A 168 -18.49 4.03 0.58
C PHE A 168 -19.62 3.03 0.32
N VAL A 169 -20.70 3.18 1.08
CA VAL A 169 -21.92 2.39 0.94
C VAL A 169 -23.00 3.25 0.29
N LYS A 170 -23.64 2.72 -0.72
CA LYS A 170 -24.83 3.30 -1.32
C LYS A 170 -25.78 2.17 -1.71
N ASP A 171 -27.07 2.33 -1.42
CA ASP A 171 -28.12 1.35 -1.70
C ASP A 171 -27.77 -0.07 -1.18
N ASN A 172 -27.23 -0.12 0.03
CA ASN A 172 -26.73 -1.32 0.70
C ASN A 172 -25.69 -2.11 -0.12
N LYS A 173 -24.92 -1.41 -0.98
CA LYS A 173 -23.86 -1.99 -1.81
C LYS A 173 -22.54 -1.27 -1.56
N LEU A 174 -21.47 -2.03 -1.53
CA LEU A 174 -20.13 -1.48 -1.47
C LEU A 174 -19.76 -0.88 -2.84
N GLN A 175 -19.42 0.39 -2.84
CA GLN A 175 -19.03 1.13 -4.03
C GLN A 175 -17.72 1.86 -3.80
N PHE A 176 -17.04 2.21 -4.88
CA PHE A 176 -15.86 3.04 -4.85
C PHE A 176 -15.91 4.11 -5.94
N LYS A 177 -15.12 5.15 -5.76
CA LYS A 177 -15.04 6.26 -6.69
C LYS A 177 -13.64 6.39 -7.27
N LEU A 178 -13.56 6.64 -8.59
CA LEU A 178 -12.32 7.03 -9.26
C LEU A 178 -12.58 8.31 -10.04
N GLY A 179 -11.92 9.39 -9.64
CA GLY A 179 -12.25 10.72 -10.14
C GLY A 179 -13.69 11.10 -9.81
N ARG A 180 -14.52 11.35 -10.83
CA ARG A 180 -15.94 11.72 -10.67
C ARG A 180 -16.90 10.52 -10.81
N THR A 181 -16.41 9.36 -11.26
CA THR A 181 -17.24 8.19 -11.58
C THR A 181 -17.29 7.23 -10.40
N VAL A 182 -18.47 6.68 -10.15
CA VAL A 182 -18.75 5.67 -9.13
C VAL A 182 -18.84 4.31 -9.78
N PHE A 183 -18.29 3.30 -9.13
CA PHE A 183 -18.26 1.93 -9.59
C PHE A 183 -18.63 0.98 -8.46
N GLY A 184 -19.24 -0.15 -8.81
CA GLY A 184 -19.47 -1.26 -7.91
C GLY A 184 -18.40 -2.36 -8.05
N ILE A 185 -18.63 -3.42 -7.31
CA ILE A 185 -17.84 -4.65 -7.39
C ILE A 185 -18.74 -5.83 -7.74
N LYS A 186 -18.19 -6.80 -8.46
CA LYS A 186 -18.85 -8.07 -8.73
C LYS A 186 -18.51 -9.04 -7.62
N ILE A 187 -19.50 -9.43 -6.86
CA ILE A 187 -19.37 -10.45 -5.82
C ILE A 187 -19.68 -11.80 -6.46
N ASN A 188 -18.66 -12.61 -6.64
CA ASN A 188 -18.76 -13.85 -7.40
C ASN A 188 -18.90 -15.09 -6.51
N ASP A 189 -18.73 -14.95 -5.19
CA ASP A 189 -18.81 -16.07 -4.30
C ASP A 189 -19.34 -15.68 -2.89
N ARG A 190 -19.83 -16.70 -2.15
CA ARG A 190 -20.42 -16.53 -0.83
C ARG A 190 -19.46 -15.91 0.20
N PHE A 191 -18.16 -16.13 0.06
CA PHE A 191 -17.16 -15.61 1.03
C PHE A 191 -16.95 -14.11 0.87
N GLN A 192 -16.94 -13.64 -0.38
CA GLN A 192 -16.90 -12.20 -0.65
C GLN A 192 -18.13 -11.50 -0.08
N THR A 193 -19.30 -12.19 -0.15
CA THR A 193 -20.54 -11.70 0.45
C THR A 193 -20.40 -11.50 1.95
N ASP A 194 -19.87 -12.48 2.69
CA ASP A 194 -19.71 -12.39 4.15
C ASP A 194 -18.73 -11.28 4.55
N GLU A 195 -17.63 -11.13 3.84
CA GLU A 195 -16.66 -10.05 4.08
C GLU A 195 -17.23 -8.67 3.75
N VAL A 196 -17.97 -8.57 2.63
CA VAL A 196 -18.63 -7.31 2.24
C VAL A 196 -19.70 -6.94 3.26
N ASN A 197 -20.54 -7.87 3.72
CA ASN A 197 -21.55 -7.59 4.74
C ASN A 197 -20.92 -7.09 6.03
N ALA A 198 -19.86 -7.74 6.51
CA ALA A 198 -19.16 -7.30 7.72
C ALA A 198 -18.55 -5.88 7.56
N MET A 199 -18.08 -5.51 6.36
CA MET A 199 -17.65 -4.13 6.08
C MET A 199 -18.83 -3.15 6.02
N LEU A 200 -19.97 -3.56 5.46
CA LEU A 200 -21.19 -2.74 5.44
C LEU A 200 -21.63 -2.42 6.86
N ASP A 201 -21.64 -3.43 7.76
CA ASP A 201 -21.95 -3.25 9.18
C ASP A 201 -21.00 -2.25 9.85
N TYR A 202 -19.68 -2.37 9.61
CA TYR A 202 -18.71 -1.40 10.12
C TYR A 202 -18.96 0.01 9.60
N LEU A 203 -19.21 0.17 8.28
CA LEU A 203 -19.41 1.47 7.67
C LEU A 203 -20.74 2.13 8.08
N ALA A 204 -21.71 1.34 8.49
CA ALA A 204 -22.98 1.85 9.04
C ALA A 204 -22.79 2.45 10.45
N GLU A 205 -22.02 1.76 11.32
CA GLU A 205 -21.88 2.13 12.74
C GLU A 205 -20.41 2.08 13.22
N PRO A 206 -19.50 2.86 12.61
CA PRO A 206 -18.07 2.75 12.90
C PRO A 206 -17.70 3.07 14.35
N GLU A 207 -18.42 4.01 14.97
CA GLU A 207 -18.16 4.41 16.36
C GLU A 207 -18.53 3.31 17.35
N ILE A 208 -19.67 2.63 17.15
CA ILE A 208 -20.11 1.54 18.01
C ILE A 208 -19.13 0.38 17.97
N ILE A 209 -18.70 -0.01 16.76
CA ILE A 209 -17.76 -1.11 16.57
C ILE A 209 -16.38 -0.75 17.14
N ASN A 210 -15.89 0.46 16.91
CA ASN A 210 -14.64 0.94 17.49
C ASN A 210 -14.67 0.98 19.03
N ASN A 211 -15.79 1.42 19.61
CA ASN A 211 -15.96 1.42 21.08
C ASN A 211 -15.90 0.02 21.67
N LYS A 212 -16.60 -0.95 21.04
CA LYS A 212 -16.53 -2.37 21.45
C LYS A 212 -15.11 -2.93 21.33
N ALA A 213 -14.39 -2.57 20.26
CA ALA A 213 -13.02 -3.02 20.04
C ALA A 213 -12.04 -2.44 21.07
N VAL A 214 -12.18 -1.16 21.42
CA VAL A 214 -11.36 -0.51 22.46
C VAL A 214 -11.67 -1.12 23.82
N GLN A 215 -12.93 -1.36 24.15
CA GLN A 215 -13.32 -1.99 25.42
C GLN A 215 -12.75 -3.41 25.52
N ALA A 216 -12.86 -4.23 24.48
CA ALA A 216 -12.28 -5.56 24.44
C ALA A 216 -10.74 -5.55 24.60
N LEU A 217 -10.05 -4.58 24.04
CA LEU A 217 -8.61 -4.42 24.24
C LEU A 217 -8.26 -4.08 25.70
N MET A 218 -9.07 -3.26 26.35
CA MET A 218 -8.85 -2.88 27.76
C MET A 218 -9.17 -4.00 28.74
N ASP A 219 -10.14 -4.82 28.41
CA ASP A 219 -10.54 -5.98 29.22
C ASP A 219 -9.63 -7.20 28.98
N GLU A 220 -8.54 -7.03 28.20
CA GLU A 220 -7.66 -8.12 27.77
C GLU A 220 -8.41 -9.30 27.11
N ALA A 221 -9.60 -9.01 26.60
CA ALA A 221 -10.46 -9.98 25.94
C ALA A 221 -10.00 -10.25 24.50
N TYR A 222 -10.57 -11.29 23.88
CA TYR A 222 -10.31 -11.59 22.47
C TYR A 222 -10.59 -10.39 21.58
N CYS A 223 -9.63 -10.09 20.68
CA CYS A 223 -9.74 -8.98 19.76
C CYS A 223 -10.98 -9.12 18.86
N ILE A 224 -11.82 -8.10 18.83
CA ILE A 224 -13.00 -8.02 17.95
C ILE A 224 -12.52 -7.63 16.56
N ASP A 225 -12.86 -8.41 15.55
CA ASP A 225 -12.60 -8.03 14.16
C ASP A 225 -13.53 -6.88 13.74
N THR A 226 -12.94 -5.77 13.28
CA THR A 226 -13.71 -4.59 12.88
C THR A 226 -14.17 -4.63 11.43
N TYR A 227 -13.52 -5.40 10.58
CA TYR A 227 -13.71 -5.39 9.12
C TYR A 227 -13.65 -3.98 8.51
N ARG A 228 -12.79 -3.15 9.09
CA ARG A 228 -12.59 -1.77 8.65
C ARG A 228 -11.82 -1.73 7.33
N PRO A 229 -12.37 -1.12 6.27
CA PRO A 229 -11.61 -0.89 5.06
C PRO A 229 -10.50 0.13 5.32
N CYS A 230 -9.26 -0.20 4.97
CA CYS A 230 -8.09 0.65 5.22
C CYS A 230 -7.74 1.49 4.00
N TYR A 231 -7.59 0.84 2.85
CA TYR A 231 -7.30 1.48 1.57
C TYR A 231 -7.58 0.56 0.40
N ALA A 232 -7.71 1.16 -0.77
CA ALA A 232 -8.03 0.46 -2.01
C ALA A 232 -6.91 0.56 -3.05
N THR A 233 -6.80 -0.48 -3.85
CA THR A 233 -5.86 -0.55 -4.99
C THR A 233 -6.60 -1.08 -6.20
N LEU A 234 -6.54 -0.39 -7.33
CA LEU A 234 -7.03 -0.90 -8.61
C LEU A 234 -5.89 -1.63 -9.33
N VAL A 235 -6.17 -2.85 -9.74
CA VAL A 235 -5.20 -3.75 -10.37
C VAL A 235 -5.71 -4.09 -11.77
N PRO A 236 -5.27 -3.38 -12.81
CA PRO A 236 -5.57 -3.75 -14.19
C PRO A 236 -4.78 -5.00 -14.56
N ARG A 237 -5.46 -5.97 -15.19
CA ARG A 237 -4.86 -7.22 -15.66
C ARG A 237 -5.33 -7.54 -17.08
N MET A 238 -4.44 -8.10 -17.88
CA MET A 238 -4.79 -8.71 -19.15
C MET A 238 -5.14 -10.18 -18.90
N ILE A 239 -6.40 -10.56 -19.17
CA ILE A 239 -6.86 -11.93 -19.01
C ILE A 239 -7.52 -12.38 -20.31
N ARG A 240 -6.98 -13.40 -20.95
CA ARG A 240 -7.48 -13.94 -22.24
C ARG A 240 -7.68 -12.84 -23.29
N GLY A 241 -6.69 -11.96 -23.47
CA GLY A 241 -6.72 -10.89 -24.44
C GLY A 241 -7.63 -9.70 -24.12
N LYS A 242 -8.26 -9.67 -22.93
CA LYS A 242 -9.11 -8.57 -22.49
C LYS A 242 -8.61 -7.96 -21.20
N TYR A 243 -8.62 -6.65 -21.11
CA TYR A 243 -8.34 -5.98 -19.84
C TYR A 243 -9.51 -6.14 -18.88
N ARG A 244 -9.17 -6.44 -17.63
CA ARG A 244 -10.09 -6.41 -16.48
C ARG A 244 -9.45 -5.58 -15.38
N VAL A 245 -10.26 -4.99 -14.52
CA VAL A 245 -9.81 -4.24 -13.36
C VAL A 245 -10.34 -4.91 -12.10
N TYR A 246 -9.44 -5.19 -11.18
CA TYR A 246 -9.78 -5.75 -9.87
C TYR A 246 -9.60 -4.67 -8.81
N LEU A 247 -10.52 -4.61 -7.88
CA LEU A 247 -10.37 -3.87 -6.63
C LEU A 247 -9.73 -4.79 -5.61
N HIS A 248 -8.55 -4.44 -5.14
CA HIS A 248 -7.92 -5.03 -3.97
C HIS A 248 -8.20 -4.10 -2.80
N LEU A 249 -9.05 -4.53 -1.88
CA LEU A 249 -9.42 -3.76 -0.70
C LEU A 249 -8.74 -4.36 0.52
N THR A 250 -7.84 -3.62 1.14
CA THR A 250 -7.21 -4.03 2.39
C THR A 250 -8.18 -3.78 3.53
N ILE A 251 -8.48 -4.84 4.27
CA ILE A 251 -9.45 -4.87 5.37
C ILE A 251 -8.69 -5.21 6.65
N GLU A 252 -9.01 -4.52 7.72
CA GLU A 252 -8.55 -4.82 9.07
C GLU A 252 -9.51 -5.81 9.72
N GLY A 253 -8.99 -6.95 10.13
CA GLY A 253 -9.72 -8.10 10.65
C GLY A 253 -9.22 -9.41 10.04
N LYS A 254 -9.64 -10.54 10.58
CA LYS A 254 -9.31 -11.87 10.06
C LYS A 254 -10.14 -12.18 8.82
N ALA A 255 -9.52 -12.77 7.81
CA ALA A 255 -10.24 -13.25 6.63
C ALA A 255 -11.32 -14.26 7.06
N LYS A 256 -12.52 -14.12 6.48
CA LYS A 256 -13.59 -15.10 6.72
C LYS A 256 -13.18 -16.47 6.19
N PRO A 257 -13.53 -17.57 6.88
CA PRO A 257 -13.18 -18.91 6.44
C PRO A 257 -13.81 -19.20 5.08
N LYS A 258 -13.05 -19.83 4.19
CA LYS A 258 -13.53 -20.28 2.88
C LYS A 258 -13.98 -21.71 2.97
N TYR A 259 -15.19 -21.97 2.48
CA TYR A 259 -15.78 -23.30 2.46
C TYR A 259 -15.82 -23.85 1.01
N ASP A 260 -15.80 -25.14 0.86
CA ASP A 260 -16.05 -25.80 -0.42
C ASP A 260 -17.58 -25.89 -0.72
N LYS A 261 -17.91 -26.48 -1.87
CA LYS A 261 -19.32 -26.69 -2.26
C LYS A 261 -20.11 -27.59 -1.29
N HIS A 262 -19.43 -28.33 -0.43
CA HIS A 262 -20.03 -29.24 0.57
C HIS A 262 -20.06 -28.63 1.98
N GLY A 263 -19.65 -27.37 2.14
CA GLY A 263 -19.64 -26.69 3.43
C GLY A 263 -18.42 -27.00 4.31
N SER A 264 -17.43 -27.72 3.80
CA SER A 264 -16.18 -27.98 4.52
C SER A 264 -15.17 -26.84 4.32
N PRO A 265 -14.41 -26.44 5.37
CA PRO A 265 -13.40 -25.40 5.22
C PRO A 265 -12.37 -25.78 4.14
N ARG A 266 -12.19 -24.94 3.12
CA ARG A 266 -11.24 -25.16 2.01
C ARG A 266 -9.79 -25.21 2.50
N HIS A 267 -9.47 -24.47 3.55
CA HIS A 267 -8.15 -24.44 4.14
C HIS A 267 -8.28 -24.58 5.66
N LYS A 268 -7.66 -25.59 6.24
CA LYS A 268 -7.37 -25.61 7.68
C LYS A 268 -6.23 -24.62 7.88
N TYR A 269 -6.48 -23.53 8.59
CA TYR A 269 -5.39 -22.63 8.97
C TYR A 269 -4.43 -23.43 9.85
N GLY A 270 -3.27 -23.78 9.27
CA GLY A 270 -2.16 -24.34 10.04
C GLY A 270 -1.61 -23.29 10.99
N LYS A 271 -1.07 -23.74 12.13
CA LYS A 271 -0.36 -22.86 13.09
C LYS A 271 1.01 -22.39 12.61
N GLY A 272 1.34 -22.56 11.33
CA GLY A 272 2.63 -22.18 10.72
C GLY A 272 2.53 -20.87 9.94
N MET A 273 3.58 -20.06 9.97
CA MET A 273 3.76 -18.94 9.05
C MET A 273 3.94 -19.46 7.63
N ILE A 274 3.02 -19.12 6.72
CA ILE A 274 3.22 -19.31 5.28
C ILE A 274 3.87 -18.03 4.78
N GLY A 275 5.13 -18.06 4.48
CA GLY A 275 5.77 -17.06 3.64
C GLY A 275 5.21 -17.20 2.24
N ALA A 276 4.28 -16.34 1.85
CA ALA A 276 3.90 -16.21 0.45
C ALA A 276 5.02 -15.47 -0.26
N ASP A 277 5.92 -16.18 -0.89
CA ASP A 277 6.79 -15.64 -1.93
C ASP A 277 5.87 -15.28 -3.11
N ILE A 278 5.53 -14.00 -3.20
CA ILE A 278 4.85 -13.47 -4.38
C ILE A 278 5.95 -13.31 -5.43
N GLY A 279 6.28 -14.41 -6.07
CA GLY A 279 7.21 -14.46 -7.18
C GLY A 279 6.82 -13.40 -8.21
N THR A 280 7.82 -12.67 -8.62
CA THR A 280 7.92 -11.60 -9.62
C THR A 280 7.16 -11.85 -10.90
#